data_adebeb34ae4f06f083ac571a7c47d0ba
#
_entry.id   adebeb34ae4f06f083ac571a7c47d0ba
#
_cell.length_a   1.000
_cell.length_b   1.000
_cell.length_c   1.000
_cell.angle_alpha   90.00
_cell.angle_beta   90.00
_cell.angle_gamma   90.00
#
_symmetry.space_group_name_H-M   'P 1'
#
loop_
_entity.id
_entity.type
_entity.pdbx_description
1 polymer ?
#
loop_
_entity_poly.entity_id
_entity_poly.type
_entity_poly.pdbx_seq_one_letter_code
_entity_poly.pdbx_strand_id
1 'polypeptide(L)'
;MVQLGGHPVTIRNEEVGLDTRESVEDVTRTLQCFHDVIAARVFRHEVLQRMMAVAEVPIVNLLCDEGHPMQALADVLTINQLLGDVAGRTVAY
;
A
#
# COMPACT_ATOMS: atom_id res chain seq x y z
N MET A 1 -6.71 10.97 1.96
CA MET A 1 -8.04 10.36 1.71
C MET A 1 -9.17 11.31 2.09
N VAL A 2 -9.29 11.73 3.36
CA VAL A 2 -10.40 12.62 3.81
C VAL A 2 -10.51 13.89 2.97
N GLN A 3 -9.39 14.57 2.69
CA GLN A 3 -9.36 15.78 1.83
C GLN A 3 -9.85 15.55 0.38
N LEU A 4 -9.85 14.30 -0.07
CA LEU A 4 -10.35 13.90 -1.39
C LEU A 4 -11.78 13.33 -1.32
N GLY A 5 -12.46 13.45 -0.18
CA GLY A 5 -13.81 12.95 0.04
C GLY A 5 -13.89 11.45 0.37
N GLY A 6 -12.77 10.78 0.58
CA GLY A 6 -12.74 9.38 0.98
C GLY A 6 -12.84 9.20 2.50
N HIS A 7 -13.26 8.01 2.94
CA HIS A 7 -13.36 7.65 4.35
C HIS A 7 -12.38 6.51 4.68
N PRO A 8 -11.19 6.81 5.24
CA PRO A 8 -10.22 5.79 5.59
C PRO A 8 -10.58 5.09 6.90
N VAL A 9 -10.42 3.77 6.92
CA VAL A 9 -10.45 2.94 8.13
C VAL A 9 -9.06 2.37 8.33
N THR A 10 -8.49 2.55 9.53
CA THR A 10 -7.19 1.98 9.87
C THR A 10 -7.39 0.72 10.71
N ILE A 11 -6.81 -0.38 10.28
CA ILE A 11 -6.88 -1.68 10.94
C ILE A 11 -5.46 -2.13 11.25
N ARG A 12 -5.17 -2.49 12.48
CA ARG A 12 -3.86 -3.01 12.90
C ARG A 12 -3.81 -4.53 12.77
N ASN A 13 -2.60 -5.05 12.59
CA ASN A 13 -2.40 -6.49 12.45
C ASN A 13 -2.95 -7.28 13.65
N GLU A 14 -2.80 -6.75 14.86
CA GLU A 14 -3.26 -7.39 16.09
C GLU A 14 -4.80 -7.51 16.14
N GLU A 15 -5.50 -6.61 15.48
CA GLU A 15 -6.97 -6.59 15.46
C GLU A 15 -7.55 -7.69 14.57
N VAL A 16 -6.91 -7.97 13.43
CA VAL A 16 -7.35 -9.01 12.49
C VAL A 16 -6.57 -10.32 12.62
N GLY A 17 -5.37 -10.28 13.22
CA GLY A 17 -4.50 -11.46 13.32
C GLY A 17 -4.06 -11.98 11.96
N LEU A 18 -3.69 -11.07 11.04
CA LEU A 18 -3.30 -11.39 9.67
C LEU A 18 -2.16 -12.41 9.65
N ASP A 19 -2.33 -13.49 8.90
CA ASP A 19 -1.39 -14.61 8.75
C ASP A 19 -0.97 -15.30 10.06
N THR A 20 -1.75 -15.09 11.12
CA THR A 20 -1.56 -15.74 12.43
C THR A 20 -2.83 -16.44 12.90
N ARG A 21 -3.92 -15.73 13.03
CA ARG A 21 -5.23 -16.24 13.38
C ARG A 21 -6.13 -16.42 12.16
N GLU A 22 -6.04 -15.47 11.22
CA GLU A 22 -6.80 -15.45 9.97
C GLU A 22 -5.85 -15.55 8.78
N SER A 23 -6.24 -16.25 7.71
CA SER A 23 -5.45 -16.30 6.49
C SER A 23 -5.45 -14.93 5.79
N VAL A 24 -4.35 -14.62 5.09
CA VAL A 24 -4.24 -13.39 4.28
C VAL A 24 -5.41 -13.30 3.29
N GLU A 25 -5.74 -14.43 2.69
CA GLU A 25 -6.79 -14.55 1.68
C GLU A 25 -8.18 -14.24 2.24
N ASP A 26 -8.49 -14.75 3.43
CA ASP A 26 -9.83 -14.57 4.05
C ASP A 26 -10.00 -13.15 4.59
N VAL A 27 -8.95 -12.57 5.19
CA VAL A 27 -8.94 -11.16 5.58
C VAL A 27 -9.16 -10.27 4.37
N THR A 28 -8.46 -10.55 3.26
CA THR A 28 -8.60 -9.76 2.02
C THR A 28 -10.01 -9.85 1.45
N ARG A 29 -10.59 -11.07 1.35
CA ARG A 29 -11.97 -11.27 0.88
C ARG A 29 -12.99 -10.56 1.76
N THR A 30 -12.75 -10.52 3.07
CA THR A 30 -13.63 -9.82 4.01
C THR A 30 -13.53 -8.31 3.83
N LEU A 31 -12.31 -7.76 3.79
CA LEU A 31 -12.10 -6.32 3.69
C LEU A 31 -12.66 -5.74 2.37
N GLN A 32 -12.52 -6.43 1.26
CA GLN A 32 -13.03 -5.94 -0.03
C GLN A 32 -14.57 -5.85 -0.09
N CYS A 33 -15.30 -6.52 0.81
CA CYS A 33 -16.75 -6.38 0.90
C CYS A 33 -17.19 -5.01 1.44
N PHE A 34 -16.28 -4.27 2.07
CA PHE A 34 -16.58 -3.01 2.76
C PHE A 34 -15.75 -1.83 2.23
N HIS A 35 -14.75 -2.08 1.36
CA HIS A 35 -13.79 -1.08 0.93
C HIS A 35 -13.53 -1.15 -0.57
N ASP A 36 -13.43 0.00 -1.22
CA ASP A 36 -13.12 0.13 -2.65
C ASP A 36 -11.62 0.00 -2.95
N VAL A 37 -10.76 0.14 -1.94
CA VAL A 37 -9.29 0.04 -2.03
C VAL A 37 -8.75 -0.49 -0.72
N ILE A 38 -7.78 -1.40 -0.78
CA ILE A 38 -7.04 -1.87 0.37
C ILE A 38 -5.59 -1.37 0.27
N ALA A 39 -5.15 -0.56 1.23
CA ALA A 39 -3.78 -0.09 1.33
C ALA A 39 -3.07 -0.84 2.46
N ALA A 40 -2.04 -1.61 2.13
CA ALA A 40 -1.38 -2.50 3.08
C ALA A 40 0.09 -2.10 3.32
N ARG A 41 0.46 -2.01 4.60
CA ARG A 41 1.85 -1.95 5.05
C ARG A 41 2.17 -3.25 5.78
N VAL A 42 2.97 -4.08 5.16
CA VAL A 42 3.31 -5.43 5.62
C VAL A 42 4.83 -5.61 5.59
N PHE A 43 5.35 -6.58 6.35
CA PHE A 43 6.78 -6.83 6.30
C PHE A 43 7.16 -7.56 5.01
N ARG A 44 6.57 -8.73 4.74
CA ARG A 44 6.90 -9.56 3.58
C ARG A 44 6.09 -9.20 2.35
N HIS A 45 6.74 -8.98 1.21
CA HIS A 45 6.08 -8.75 -0.08
C HIS A 45 5.14 -9.89 -0.49
N GLU A 46 5.47 -11.13 -0.13
CA GLU A 46 4.63 -12.31 -0.36
C GLU A 46 3.18 -12.12 0.16
N VAL A 47 3.00 -11.41 1.28
CA VAL A 47 1.67 -11.11 1.82
C VAL A 47 0.86 -10.28 0.84
N LEU A 48 1.48 -9.26 0.21
CA LEU A 48 0.81 -8.48 -0.83
C LEU A 48 0.45 -9.31 -2.05
N GLN A 49 1.34 -10.22 -2.48
CA GLN A 49 1.07 -11.12 -3.61
C GLN A 49 -0.13 -12.02 -3.31
N ARG A 50 -0.23 -12.57 -2.11
CA ARG A 50 -1.37 -13.38 -1.68
C ARG A 50 -2.67 -12.57 -1.59
N MET A 51 -2.59 -11.30 -1.12
CA MET A 51 -3.73 -10.38 -1.16
C MET A 51 -4.21 -10.15 -2.59
N MET A 52 -3.27 -9.81 -3.50
CA MET A 52 -3.57 -9.54 -4.92
C MET A 52 -4.15 -10.76 -5.64
N ALA A 53 -3.78 -11.99 -5.24
CA ALA A 53 -4.28 -13.21 -5.86
C ALA A 53 -5.80 -13.43 -5.65
N VAL A 54 -6.40 -12.81 -4.63
CA VAL A 54 -7.81 -13.00 -4.28
C VAL A 54 -8.63 -11.70 -4.25
N ALA A 55 -7.96 -10.55 -4.36
CA ALA A 55 -8.62 -9.25 -4.31
C ALA A 55 -9.31 -8.93 -5.64
N GLU A 56 -10.54 -8.42 -5.54
CA GLU A 56 -11.29 -7.81 -6.65
C GLU A 56 -11.19 -6.28 -6.62
N VAL A 57 -10.63 -5.72 -5.54
CA VAL A 57 -10.35 -4.28 -5.38
C VAL A 57 -8.86 -4.01 -5.48
N PRO A 58 -8.43 -2.78 -5.84
CA PRO A 58 -7.02 -2.43 -5.88
C PRO A 58 -6.30 -2.63 -4.54
N ILE A 59 -5.11 -3.23 -4.59
CA ILE A 59 -4.18 -3.33 -3.46
C ILE A 59 -3.06 -2.31 -3.64
N VAL A 60 -2.88 -1.43 -2.67
CA VAL A 60 -1.83 -0.42 -2.66
C VAL A 60 -0.74 -0.82 -1.67
N ASN A 61 0.49 -0.99 -2.16
CA ASN A 61 1.65 -1.23 -1.31
C ASN A 61 2.08 0.08 -0.64
N LEU A 62 1.86 0.21 0.67
CA LEU A 62 2.36 1.36 1.46
C LEU A 62 3.80 1.17 1.90
N LEU A 63 4.25 -0.05 2.13
CA LEU A 63 5.64 -0.46 2.39
C LEU A 63 5.69 -1.98 2.58
N CYS A 64 6.71 -2.60 2.03
CA CYS A 64 7.14 -3.96 2.35
C CYS A 64 8.67 -4.06 2.31
N ASP A 65 9.23 -5.24 2.57
CA ASP A 65 10.67 -5.52 2.51
C ASP A 65 11.30 -5.33 1.12
N GLU A 66 10.50 -5.38 0.05
CA GLU A 66 10.98 -5.16 -1.32
C GLU A 66 10.88 -3.70 -1.78
N GLY A 67 10.12 -2.84 -1.10
CA GLY A 67 10.04 -1.44 -1.48
C GLY A 67 8.87 -0.64 -0.92
N HIS A 68 8.97 0.66 -1.16
CA HIS A 68 7.98 1.66 -0.74
C HIS A 68 7.55 2.53 -1.95
N PRO A 69 6.71 2.02 -2.86
CA PRO A 69 6.36 2.73 -4.10
C PRO A 69 5.72 4.10 -3.85
N MET A 70 4.93 4.26 -2.79
CA MET A 70 4.31 5.54 -2.45
C MET A 70 5.35 6.58 -2.03
N GLN A 71 6.42 6.17 -1.34
CA GLN A 71 7.53 7.06 -1.01
C GLN A 71 8.29 7.46 -2.27
N ALA A 72 8.58 6.52 -3.16
CA ALA A 72 9.26 6.81 -4.41
C ALA A 72 8.50 7.85 -5.27
N LEU A 73 7.17 7.74 -5.33
CA LEU A 73 6.32 8.73 -6.01
C LEU A 73 6.38 10.10 -5.34
N ALA A 74 6.35 10.14 -4.00
CA ALA A 74 6.46 11.38 -3.24
C ALA A 74 7.83 12.06 -3.44
N ASP A 75 8.91 11.28 -3.48
CA ASP A 75 10.26 11.77 -3.71
C ASP A 75 10.41 12.34 -5.12
N VAL A 76 9.93 11.64 -6.15
CA VAL A 76 9.93 12.13 -7.54
C VAL A 76 9.11 13.40 -7.67
N LEU A 77 7.94 13.46 -7.05
CA LEU A 77 7.12 14.68 -7.04
C LEU A 77 7.85 15.84 -6.38
N THR A 78 8.47 15.62 -5.24
CA THR A 78 9.23 16.65 -4.50
C THR A 78 10.41 17.16 -5.32
N ILE A 79 11.19 16.26 -5.93
CA ILE A 79 12.31 16.62 -6.79
C ILE A 79 11.82 17.45 -7.99
N ASN A 80 10.73 17.03 -8.63
CA ASN A 80 10.16 17.75 -9.75
C ASN A 80 9.69 19.17 -9.36
N GLN A 81 9.02 19.30 -8.21
CA GLN A 81 8.56 20.61 -7.70
C GLN A 81 9.71 21.56 -7.36
N LEU A 82 10.82 21.04 -6.83
CA LEU A 82 11.95 21.86 -6.40
C LEU A 82 12.94 22.15 -7.53
N LEU A 83 13.18 21.20 -8.42
CA LEU A 83 14.25 21.24 -9.41
C LEU A 83 13.75 21.24 -10.87
N GLY A 84 12.46 21.14 -11.10
CA GLY A 84 11.85 20.98 -12.43
C GLY A 84 12.07 19.56 -12.98
N ASP A 85 12.23 19.42 -14.30
CA ASP A 85 12.38 18.12 -14.95
C ASP A 85 13.49 17.27 -14.30
N VAL A 86 13.16 16.04 -14.00
CA VAL A 86 14.06 15.06 -13.37
C VAL A 86 14.91 14.30 -14.38
N ALA A 87 14.62 14.43 -15.67
CA ALA A 87 15.36 13.73 -16.72
C ALA A 87 16.86 14.11 -16.69
N GLY A 88 17.71 13.09 -16.69
CA GLY A 88 19.17 13.25 -16.68
C GLY A 88 19.78 13.68 -15.35
N ARG A 89 19.00 13.78 -14.27
CA ARG A 89 19.53 14.09 -12.93
C ARG A 89 20.01 12.83 -12.23
N THR A 90 21.04 12.99 -11.40
CA THR A 90 21.54 11.93 -10.51
C THR A 90 20.98 12.14 -9.12
N VAL A 91 20.37 11.11 -8.56
CA VAL A 91 19.89 11.07 -7.17
C VAL A 91 20.80 10.12 -6.39
N ALA A 92 21.39 10.60 -5.30
CA ALA A 92 22.14 9.77 -4.36
C ALA A 92 21.17 9.27 -3.27
N TYR A 93 21.26 7.98 -2.96
CA TYR A 93 20.33 7.31 -2.08
C TYR A 93 21.11 6.35 -1.15
#